data_38a3ba44eb80accaa2c294cc595e365a
#
_entry.id   38a3ba44eb80accaa2c294cc595e365a
#
_cell.length_a   1.000
_cell.length_b   1.000
_cell.length_c   1.000
_cell.angle_alpha   90.00
_cell.angle_beta   90.00
_cell.angle_gamma   90.00
#
_symmetry.space_group_name_H-M   'P 1'
#
loop_
_entity.id
_entity.type
_entity.pdbx_description
1 polymer ?
#
loop_
_entity_poly.entity_id
_entity_poly.type
_entity_poly.pdbx_seq_one_letter_code
_entity_poly.pdbx_strand_id
1 'polypeptide(L)'
;MKKVLVAFLVFVSLSPVAAQTAKGAKSDESVAARLQRFEDKAEIEALLLDYGRYLDSRDFTGYASLFAKDGQWIGGFGTVPAAEIKAFMEKAMGTQNTAKNYHLLSNFVITVKGDTATAWSRWAFVVPGQQGAAIAQAGRYDDELVRENGRWKFKKRVASNDTAGPARATK
;
A
#
# COMPACT_ATOMS: atom_id res chain seq x y z
N MET A 1 -53.56 -10.66 79.13
CA MET A 1 -52.45 -11.15 78.36
C MET A 1 -52.41 -10.35 77.02
N LYS A 2 -51.52 -9.36 76.89
CA LYS A 2 -51.42 -8.48 75.74
C LYS A 2 -50.29 -9.03 74.80
N LYS A 3 -50.65 -9.40 73.59
CA LYS A 3 -49.69 -9.84 72.57
C LYS A 3 -49.14 -8.62 71.87
N VAL A 4 -47.80 -8.42 71.92
CA VAL A 4 -47.07 -7.39 71.19
C VAL A 4 -46.61 -7.99 69.88
N LEU A 5 -47.08 -7.40 68.77
CA LEU A 5 -46.68 -7.77 67.45
C LEU A 5 -45.50 -6.89 67.02
N VAL A 6 -44.31 -7.47 66.89
CA VAL A 6 -43.11 -6.78 66.38
C VAL A 6 -43.07 -6.96 64.90
N ALA A 7 -43.27 -5.85 64.16
CA ALA A 7 -43.10 -5.83 62.72
C ALA A 7 -41.62 -5.55 62.33
N PHE A 8 -40.97 -6.51 61.69
CA PHE A 8 -39.63 -6.33 61.08
C PHE A 8 -39.77 -5.65 59.73
N LEU A 9 -39.33 -4.40 59.66
CA LEU A 9 -39.16 -3.69 58.38
C LEU A 9 -37.82 -4.08 57.76
N VAL A 10 -37.87 -4.85 56.67
CA VAL A 10 -36.67 -5.14 55.88
C VAL A 10 -36.47 -3.99 54.87
N PHE A 11 -35.46 -3.18 55.10
CA PHE A 11 -35.00 -2.18 54.13
C PHE A 11 -34.17 -2.86 53.04
N VAL A 12 -34.73 -3.04 51.86
CA VAL A 12 -33.96 -3.44 50.67
C VAL A 12 -33.36 -2.18 50.04
N SER A 13 -32.08 -1.96 50.28
CA SER A 13 -31.33 -0.90 49.61
C SER A 13 -31.05 -1.30 48.16
N LEU A 14 -31.76 -0.73 47.20
CA LEU A 14 -31.40 -0.79 45.78
C LEU A 14 -30.19 0.14 45.54
N SER A 15 -29.01 -0.43 45.41
CA SER A 15 -27.85 0.30 44.88
C SER A 15 -28.01 0.49 43.38
N PRO A 16 -27.84 1.68 42.81
CA PRO A 16 -27.85 1.86 41.36
C PRO A 16 -26.60 1.21 40.78
N VAL A 17 -26.80 0.20 39.98
CA VAL A 17 -25.74 -0.34 39.11
C VAL A 17 -25.40 0.75 38.09
N ALA A 18 -24.27 1.43 38.29
CA ALA A 18 -23.72 2.33 37.31
C ALA A 18 -23.33 1.50 36.10
N ALA A 19 -24.10 1.62 35.01
CA ALA A 19 -23.73 1.07 33.72
C ALA A 19 -22.44 1.76 33.27
N GLN A 20 -21.31 1.08 33.40
CA GLN A 20 -20.07 1.49 32.76
C GLN A 20 -20.26 1.35 31.24
N THR A 21 -20.64 2.44 30.58
CA THR A 21 -20.52 2.57 29.14
C THR A 21 -19.03 2.53 28.81
N ALA A 22 -18.56 1.38 28.39
CA ALA A 22 -17.25 1.24 27.75
C ALA A 22 -17.27 2.11 26.50
N LYS A 23 -16.70 3.30 26.62
CA LYS A 23 -16.50 4.27 25.54
C LYS A 23 -15.37 3.74 24.67
N GLY A 24 -15.66 2.73 23.87
CA GLY A 24 -14.86 2.39 22.71
C GLY A 24 -15.02 3.53 21.71
N ALA A 25 -14.13 4.50 21.76
CA ALA A 25 -14.07 5.58 20.78
C ALA A 25 -13.64 5.00 19.42
N LYS A 26 -14.54 4.33 18.72
CA LYS A 26 -14.52 4.34 17.26
C LYS A 26 -14.97 5.76 16.89
N SER A 27 -14.06 6.55 16.31
CA SER A 27 -14.40 7.83 15.71
C SER A 27 -15.66 7.63 14.87
N ASP A 28 -16.71 8.44 15.08
CA ASP A 28 -17.94 8.46 14.26
C ASP A 28 -17.61 9.00 12.86
N GLU A 29 -16.76 8.24 12.14
CA GLU A 29 -16.46 8.54 10.76
C GLU A 29 -17.68 8.23 9.91
N SER A 30 -18.12 9.22 9.12
CA SER A 30 -19.27 9.08 8.24
C SER A 30 -19.09 7.91 7.25
N VAL A 31 -20.20 7.31 6.83
CA VAL A 31 -20.19 6.25 5.80
C VAL A 31 -19.52 6.76 4.51
N ALA A 32 -19.77 8.02 4.13
CA ALA A 32 -19.13 8.63 2.96
C ALA A 32 -17.60 8.70 3.08
N ALA A 33 -17.07 9.09 4.25
CA ALA A 33 -15.63 9.13 4.48
C ALA A 33 -15.01 7.73 4.48
N ARG A 34 -15.71 6.73 4.99
CA ARG A 34 -15.28 5.32 4.92
C ARG A 34 -15.27 4.81 3.48
N LEU A 35 -16.31 5.11 2.70
CA LEU A 35 -16.40 4.74 1.29
C LEU A 35 -15.25 5.36 0.50
N GLN A 36 -15.02 6.67 0.66
CA GLN A 36 -13.91 7.36 -0.01
C GLN A 36 -12.55 6.69 0.27
N ARG A 37 -12.30 6.26 1.51
CA ARG A 37 -11.05 5.54 1.82
C ARG A 37 -10.96 4.18 1.15
N PHE A 38 -12.07 3.48 0.97
CA PHE A 38 -12.07 2.22 0.21
C PHE A 38 -11.78 2.47 -1.27
N GLU A 39 -12.41 3.49 -1.85
CA GLU A 39 -12.18 3.90 -3.24
C GLU A 39 -10.72 4.31 -3.45
N ASP A 40 -10.17 5.15 -2.56
CA ASP A 40 -8.76 5.56 -2.60
C ASP A 40 -7.80 4.37 -2.54
N LYS A 41 -8.06 3.42 -1.65
CA LYS A 41 -7.23 2.21 -1.56
C LYS A 41 -7.31 1.35 -2.80
N ALA A 42 -8.51 1.19 -3.37
CA ALA A 42 -8.72 0.43 -4.60
C ALA A 42 -8.01 1.11 -5.79
N GLU A 43 -8.09 2.43 -5.91
CA GLU A 43 -7.38 3.19 -6.94
C GLU A 43 -5.85 3.08 -6.79
N ILE A 44 -5.34 3.17 -5.55
CA ILE A 44 -3.91 3.00 -5.29
C ILE A 44 -3.46 1.58 -5.62
N GLU A 45 -4.22 0.56 -5.24
CA GLU A 45 -3.91 -0.84 -5.58
C GLU A 45 -3.88 -1.04 -7.10
N ALA A 46 -4.85 -0.47 -7.83
CA ALA A 46 -4.86 -0.48 -9.29
C ALA A 46 -3.61 0.21 -9.87
N LEU A 47 -3.19 1.36 -9.33
CA LEU A 47 -1.95 2.04 -9.72
C LEU A 47 -0.71 1.15 -9.50
N LEU A 48 -0.63 0.45 -8.35
CA LEU A 48 0.48 -0.47 -8.06
C LEU A 48 0.53 -1.63 -9.06
N LEU A 49 -0.63 -2.20 -9.41
CA LEU A 49 -0.73 -3.28 -10.39
C LEU A 49 -0.43 -2.80 -11.81
N ASP A 50 -0.91 -1.61 -12.20
CA ASP A 50 -0.62 -1.00 -13.49
C ASP A 50 0.87 -0.74 -13.69
N TYR A 51 1.60 -0.42 -12.63
CA TYR A 51 3.05 -0.30 -12.68
C TYR A 51 3.71 -1.58 -13.21
N GLY A 52 3.38 -2.74 -12.65
CA GLY A 52 3.87 -4.04 -13.14
C GLY A 52 3.42 -4.32 -14.57
N ARG A 53 2.15 -4.10 -14.87
CA ARG A 53 1.54 -4.36 -16.18
C ARG A 53 2.20 -3.53 -17.29
N TYR A 54 2.41 -2.23 -17.09
CA TYR A 54 3.09 -1.37 -18.06
C TYR A 54 4.57 -1.72 -18.20
N LEU A 55 5.24 -2.04 -17.10
CA LEU A 55 6.63 -2.46 -17.12
C LEU A 55 6.82 -3.75 -17.93
N ASP A 56 5.97 -4.74 -17.73
CA ASP A 56 6.03 -6.03 -18.40
C ASP A 56 5.64 -5.94 -19.89
N SER A 57 4.66 -5.10 -20.21
CA SER A 57 4.26 -4.85 -21.61
C SER A 57 5.21 -3.91 -22.38
N ARG A 58 6.18 -3.27 -21.69
CA ARG A 58 7.05 -2.24 -22.25
C ARG A 58 6.30 -0.97 -22.70
N ASP A 59 5.10 -0.74 -22.15
CA ASP A 59 4.40 0.54 -22.32
C ASP A 59 4.98 1.58 -21.36
N PHE A 60 6.15 2.10 -21.72
CA PHE A 60 6.84 3.09 -20.89
C PHE A 60 6.20 4.48 -20.94
N THR A 61 5.28 4.73 -21.87
CA THR A 61 4.43 5.92 -21.84
C THR A 61 3.38 5.79 -20.73
N GLY A 62 2.66 4.67 -20.68
CA GLY A 62 1.75 4.34 -19.59
C GLY A 62 2.48 4.31 -18.24
N TYR A 63 3.63 3.65 -18.19
CA TYR A 63 4.45 3.56 -16.98
C TYR A 63 4.85 4.94 -16.43
N ALA A 64 5.40 5.83 -17.25
CA ALA A 64 5.78 7.18 -16.85
C ALA A 64 4.57 8.01 -16.40
N SER A 65 3.40 7.77 -17.01
CA SER A 65 2.17 8.48 -16.64
C SER A 65 1.66 8.18 -15.22
N LEU A 66 2.15 7.13 -14.57
CA LEU A 66 1.83 6.78 -13.20
C LEU A 66 2.50 7.70 -12.18
N PHE A 67 3.51 8.46 -12.59
CA PHE A 67 4.24 9.35 -11.71
C PHE A 67 3.65 10.76 -11.75
N ALA A 68 3.68 11.45 -10.61
CA ALA A 68 3.37 12.86 -10.53
C ALA A 68 4.38 13.69 -11.32
N LYS A 69 4.02 14.90 -11.73
CA LYS A 69 4.89 15.77 -12.56
C LYS A 69 6.28 15.97 -11.94
N ASP A 70 6.35 16.08 -10.63
CA ASP A 70 7.58 16.22 -9.84
C ASP A 70 7.92 14.92 -9.07
N GLY A 71 7.42 13.78 -9.57
CA GLY A 71 7.68 12.47 -9.02
C GLY A 71 9.05 11.93 -9.38
N GLN A 72 9.46 10.84 -8.71
CA GLN A 72 10.74 10.18 -8.94
C GLN A 72 10.69 8.68 -8.68
N TRP A 73 11.48 7.95 -9.45
CA TRP A 73 11.81 6.56 -9.22
C TRP A 73 13.22 6.44 -8.67
N ILE A 74 13.42 5.57 -7.66
CA ILE A 74 14.72 5.33 -7.02
C ILE A 74 14.95 3.81 -7.00
N GLY A 75 16.10 3.36 -7.45
CA GLY A 75 16.46 1.94 -7.44
C GLY A 75 17.95 1.72 -7.63
N GLY A 76 18.33 0.51 -8.03
CA GLY A 76 19.74 0.12 -8.20
C GLY A 76 20.54 0.97 -9.19
N PHE A 77 19.86 1.74 -10.05
CA PHE A 77 20.48 2.64 -11.01
C PHE A 77 20.51 4.12 -10.54
N GLY A 78 20.10 4.40 -9.30
CA GLY A 78 20.03 5.75 -8.75
C GLY A 78 18.62 6.32 -8.79
N THR A 79 18.52 7.66 -8.84
CA THR A 79 17.25 8.41 -8.85
C THR A 79 16.96 8.89 -10.27
N VAL A 80 15.72 8.63 -10.73
CA VAL A 80 15.24 9.03 -12.06
C VAL A 80 14.01 9.93 -11.88
N PRO A 81 14.07 11.22 -12.27
CA PRO A 81 12.93 12.13 -12.25
C PRO A 81 11.82 11.67 -13.22
N ALA A 82 10.55 12.00 -12.92
CA ALA A 82 9.39 11.60 -13.72
C ALA A 82 9.52 11.92 -15.20
N ALA A 83 10.07 13.10 -15.53
CA ALA A 83 10.28 13.53 -16.92
C ALA A 83 11.25 12.64 -17.72
N GLU A 84 12.12 11.91 -17.05
CA GLU A 84 13.15 11.07 -17.65
C GLU A 84 12.82 9.57 -17.61
N ILE A 85 11.82 9.17 -16.84
CA ILE A 85 11.48 7.75 -16.57
C ILE A 85 11.26 6.97 -17.88
N LYS A 86 10.50 7.53 -18.83
CA LYS A 86 10.22 6.84 -20.10
C LYS A 86 11.52 6.50 -20.86
N ALA A 87 12.33 7.51 -21.12
CA ALA A 87 13.58 7.32 -21.88
C ALA A 87 14.58 6.42 -21.13
N PHE A 88 14.63 6.56 -19.80
CA PHE A 88 15.45 5.70 -18.94
C PHE A 88 15.03 4.22 -19.08
N MET A 89 13.73 3.92 -18.98
CA MET A 89 13.23 2.54 -19.04
C MET A 89 13.39 1.94 -20.44
N GLU A 90 13.16 2.72 -21.50
CA GLU A 90 13.41 2.28 -22.89
C GLU A 90 14.88 1.86 -23.09
N LYS A 91 15.82 2.66 -22.55
CA LYS A 91 17.24 2.36 -22.61
C LYS A 91 17.64 1.15 -21.77
N ALA A 92 17.08 1.01 -20.56
CA ALA A 92 17.44 -0.03 -19.60
C ALA A 92 16.86 -1.41 -19.96
N MET A 93 15.66 -1.46 -20.53
CA MET A 93 14.90 -2.70 -20.70
C MET A 93 14.57 -3.03 -22.17
N GLY A 94 14.81 -2.11 -23.09
CA GLY A 94 14.37 -2.24 -24.48
C GLY A 94 12.84 -2.06 -24.63
N THR A 95 12.37 -1.97 -25.85
CA THR A 95 10.98 -1.67 -26.18
C THR A 95 10.09 -2.90 -26.38
N GLN A 96 10.66 -4.11 -26.24
CA GLN A 96 9.93 -5.38 -26.42
C GLN A 96 10.31 -6.36 -25.29
N ASN A 97 9.32 -7.06 -24.76
CA ASN A 97 9.53 -8.13 -23.79
C ASN A 97 9.63 -9.50 -24.47
N THR A 98 10.69 -9.72 -25.20
CA THR A 98 10.94 -10.99 -25.90
C THR A 98 11.24 -12.15 -24.95
N ALA A 99 11.75 -11.86 -23.77
CA ALA A 99 12.07 -12.87 -22.76
C ALA A 99 10.83 -13.43 -22.01
N LYS A 100 9.63 -12.88 -22.25
CA LYS A 100 8.38 -13.29 -21.59
C LYS A 100 8.47 -13.30 -20.06
N ASN A 101 9.24 -12.37 -19.52
CA ASN A 101 9.35 -12.17 -18.06
C ASN A 101 8.22 -11.27 -17.56
N TYR A 102 7.94 -11.34 -16.26
CA TYR A 102 6.89 -10.52 -15.65
C TYR A 102 7.15 -10.30 -14.15
N HIS A 103 6.50 -9.27 -13.60
CA HIS A 103 6.53 -8.95 -12.19
C HIS A 103 5.27 -9.47 -11.48
N LEU A 104 5.47 -10.18 -10.37
CA LEU A 104 4.40 -10.46 -9.41
C LEU A 104 4.48 -9.41 -8.31
N LEU A 105 3.36 -8.74 -8.04
CA LEU A 105 3.22 -7.80 -6.94
C LEU A 105 2.24 -8.36 -5.92
N SER A 106 2.56 -8.16 -4.64
CA SER A 106 1.77 -8.72 -3.53
C SER A 106 1.96 -7.94 -2.23
N ASN A 107 1.20 -8.33 -1.19
CA ASN A 107 1.35 -7.83 0.18
C ASN A 107 1.20 -6.31 0.28
N PHE A 108 0.18 -5.74 -0.38
CA PHE A 108 -0.05 -4.30 -0.35
C PHE A 108 -0.46 -3.81 1.04
N VAL A 109 0.30 -2.86 1.58
CA VAL A 109 -0.03 -2.14 2.81
C VAL A 109 -0.18 -0.67 2.45
N ILE A 110 -1.41 -0.17 2.41
CA ILE A 110 -1.75 1.16 1.93
C ILE A 110 -2.34 2.00 3.08
N THR A 111 -1.76 3.17 3.31
CA THR A 111 -2.24 4.15 4.30
C THR A 111 -2.53 5.47 3.62
N VAL A 112 -3.81 5.88 3.62
CA VAL A 112 -4.29 7.14 3.00
C VAL A 112 -4.45 8.22 4.07
N LYS A 113 -4.00 9.45 3.75
CA LYS A 113 -4.14 10.67 4.58
C LYS A 113 -4.51 11.86 3.70
N GLY A 114 -5.81 12.09 3.50
CA GLY A 114 -6.28 13.14 2.57
C GLY A 114 -5.78 12.86 1.16
N ASP A 115 -5.11 13.83 0.54
CA ASP A 115 -4.56 13.72 -0.83
C ASP A 115 -3.13 13.16 -0.89
N THR A 116 -2.66 12.56 0.19
CA THR A 116 -1.39 11.84 0.25
C THR A 116 -1.59 10.42 0.75
N ALA A 117 -0.71 9.51 0.34
CA ALA A 117 -0.70 8.15 0.84
C ALA A 117 0.72 7.58 0.88
N THR A 118 0.88 6.51 1.64
CA THR A 118 2.04 5.64 1.55
C THR A 118 1.60 4.24 1.19
N ALA A 119 2.42 3.55 0.41
CA ALA A 119 2.21 2.13 0.13
C ALA A 119 3.53 1.36 0.32
N TRP A 120 3.39 0.15 0.83
CA TRP A 120 4.46 -0.83 0.87
C TRP A 120 3.97 -2.10 0.17
N SER A 121 4.84 -2.73 -0.62
CA SER A 121 4.50 -3.98 -1.31
C SER A 121 5.72 -4.85 -1.57
N ARG A 122 5.49 -6.13 -1.83
CA ARG A 122 6.51 -7.07 -2.32
C ARG A 122 6.41 -7.23 -3.81
N TRP A 123 7.56 -7.47 -4.44
CA TRP A 123 7.64 -7.84 -5.85
C TRP A 123 8.56 -9.04 -6.05
N ALA A 124 8.27 -9.83 -7.07
CA ALA A 124 9.16 -10.87 -7.57
C ALA A 124 9.24 -10.75 -9.10
N PHE A 125 10.46 -10.83 -9.63
CA PHE A 125 10.69 -10.87 -11.07
C PHE A 125 10.81 -12.32 -11.51
N VAL A 126 9.86 -12.72 -12.34
CA VAL A 126 9.72 -14.09 -12.82
C VAL A 126 10.23 -14.19 -14.25
N VAL A 127 11.04 -15.19 -14.51
CA VAL A 127 11.65 -15.47 -15.81
C VAL A 127 11.40 -16.91 -16.22
N PRO A 128 11.41 -17.24 -17.53
CA PRO A 128 11.46 -18.63 -17.99
C PRO A 128 12.72 -19.33 -17.46
N GLY A 129 12.54 -20.48 -16.84
CA GLY A 129 13.62 -21.34 -16.37
C GLY A 129 13.61 -22.71 -17.05
N GLN A 130 14.61 -23.54 -16.80
CA GLN A 130 14.74 -24.87 -17.43
C GLN A 130 13.62 -25.85 -17.07
N GLN A 131 13.04 -25.71 -15.87
CA GLN A 131 11.97 -26.59 -15.35
C GLN A 131 10.65 -25.85 -15.14
N GLY A 132 10.43 -24.74 -15.84
CA GLY A 132 9.25 -23.85 -15.67
C GLY A 132 9.65 -22.45 -15.23
N ALA A 133 8.69 -21.69 -14.66
CA ALA A 133 8.95 -20.33 -14.19
C ALA A 133 9.91 -20.33 -12.98
N ALA A 134 10.84 -19.39 -12.97
CA ALA A 134 11.80 -19.19 -11.88
C ALA A 134 11.77 -17.74 -11.40
N ILE A 135 11.95 -17.53 -10.10
CA ILE A 135 12.12 -16.19 -9.53
C ILE A 135 13.61 -15.81 -9.67
N ALA A 136 13.89 -14.82 -10.51
CA ALA A 136 15.25 -14.32 -10.71
C ALA A 136 15.65 -13.28 -9.65
N GLN A 137 14.70 -12.46 -9.21
CA GLN A 137 14.91 -11.43 -8.20
C GLN A 137 13.63 -11.23 -7.39
N ALA A 138 13.77 -10.77 -6.15
CA ALA A 138 12.65 -10.37 -5.32
C ALA A 138 13.05 -9.21 -4.41
N GLY A 139 12.05 -8.42 -4.02
CA GLY A 139 12.30 -7.27 -3.20
C GLY A 139 11.02 -6.58 -2.73
N ARG A 140 11.11 -5.28 -2.50
CA ARG A 140 9.99 -4.47 -2.03
C ARG A 140 9.98 -3.11 -2.71
N TYR A 141 8.79 -2.52 -2.69
CA TYR A 141 8.58 -1.12 -2.99
C TYR A 141 8.16 -0.38 -1.73
N ASP A 142 8.73 0.82 -1.56
CA ASP A 142 8.34 1.79 -0.55
C ASP A 142 7.90 3.05 -1.30
N ASP A 143 6.62 3.41 -1.20
CA ASP A 143 5.98 4.42 -2.04
C ASP A 143 5.44 5.59 -1.22
N GLU A 144 5.67 6.79 -1.73
CA GLU A 144 4.93 8.00 -1.40
C GLU A 144 4.03 8.35 -2.59
N LEU A 145 2.74 8.58 -2.32
CA LEU A 145 1.74 8.88 -3.34
C LEU A 145 1.06 10.21 -3.07
N VAL A 146 0.59 10.83 -4.13
CA VAL A 146 -0.14 12.10 -4.09
C VAL A 146 -1.31 12.05 -5.07
N ARG A 147 -2.41 12.74 -4.73
CA ARG A 147 -3.51 12.95 -5.66
C ARG A 147 -3.21 14.17 -6.54
N GLU A 148 -3.04 13.95 -7.82
CA GLU A 148 -2.81 15.00 -8.82
C GLU A 148 -3.92 14.95 -9.87
N ASN A 149 -4.64 16.06 -10.04
CA ASN A 149 -5.79 16.17 -10.95
C ASN A 149 -6.85 15.07 -10.72
N GLY A 150 -7.15 14.78 -9.45
CA GLY A 150 -8.14 13.78 -9.05
C GLY A 150 -7.70 12.32 -9.18
N ARG A 151 -6.44 12.05 -9.51
CA ARG A 151 -5.89 10.69 -9.66
C ARG A 151 -4.70 10.46 -8.76
N TRP A 152 -4.58 9.27 -8.21
CA TRP A 152 -3.39 8.88 -7.47
C TRP A 152 -2.18 8.70 -8.39
N LYS A 153 -1.01 9.18 -7.93
CA LYS A 153 0.27 9.15 -8.66
C LYS A 153 1.40 8.82 -7.70
N PHE A 154 2.47 8.21 -8.20
CA PHE A 154 3.71 8.10 -7.45
C PHE A 154 4.39 9.46 -7.34
N LYS A 155 4.51 9.96 -6.13
CA LYS A 155 5.40 11.07 -5.80
C LYS A 155 6.84 10.58 -5.67
N LYS A 156 6.99 9.38 -5.11
CA LYS A 156 8.28 8.71 -5.00
C LYS A 156 8.06 7.21 -4.90
N ARG A 157 8.79 6.44 -5.67
CA ARG A 157 8.88 4.99 -5.55
C ARG A 157 10.32 4.57 -5.32
N VAL A 158 10.57 3.84 -4.22
CA VAL A 158 11.86 3.21 -3.94
C VAL A 158 11.76 1.73 -4.23
N ALA A 159 12.53 1.25 -5.20
CA ALA A 159 12.64 -0.16 -5.56
C ALA A 159 13.89 -0.78 -4.90
N SER A 160 13.68 -1.59 -3.87
CA SER A 160 14.74 -2.31 -3.18
C SER A 160 14.77 -3.77 -3.65
N ASN A 161 15.98 -4.29 -3.92
CA ASN A 161 16.18 -5.71 -4.24
C ASN A 161 16.71 -6.43 -2.99
N ASP A 162 15.92 -7.31 -2.41
CA ASP A 162 16.27 -8.04 -1.18
C ASP A 162 17.09 -9.31 -1.47
N THR A 163 17.18 -9.74 -2.73
CA THR A 163 17.95 -10.92 -3.18
C THR A 163 19.33 -10.54 -3.76
N ALA A 164 19.61 -9.25 -3.91
CA ALA A 164 20.95 -8.83 -4.28
C ALA A 164 21.92 -9.21 -3.16
N GLY A 165 22.97 -9.96 -3.49
CA GLY A 165 24.08 -10.20 -2.55
C GLY A 165 24.69 -8.88 -2.07
N PRO A 166 25.51 -8.89 -1.00
CA PRO A 166 26.17 -7.70 -0.53
C PRO A 166 26.94 -7.05 -1.70
N ALA A 167 26.77 -5.71 -1.83
CA ALA A 167 27.48 -4.98 -2.88
C ALA A 167 28.98 -5.36 -2.83
N ARG A 168 29.49 -5.86 -3.96
CA ARG A 168 30.94 -6.11 -4.04
C ARG A 168 31.64 -4.79 -3.76
N ALA A 169 32.41 -4.75 -2.67
CA ALA A 169 33.31 -3.65 -2.43
C ALA A 169 34.22 -3.54 -3.66
N THR A 170 34.11 -2.46 -4.40
CA THR A 170 35.09 -2.10 -5.44
C THR A 170 36.40 -1.83 -4.75
N LYS A 171 37.41 -2.70 -5.00
CA LYS A 171 38.78 -2.45 -4.63
C LYS A 171 39.35 -1.34 -5.48
#